data_1c492843f95de5edf47852399faff09a
#
_entry.id   1c492843f95de5edf47852399faff09a
#
_cell.length_a   1.000
_cell.length_b   1.000
_cell.length_c   1.000
_cell.angle_alpha   90.00
_cell.angle_beta   90.00
_cell.angle_gamma   90.00
#
_symmetry.space_group_name_H-M   'P 1'
#
loop_
_entity.id
_entity.type
_entity.pdbx_description
1 polymer ?
#
loop_
_entity_poly.entity_id
_entity_poly.type
_entity_poly.pdbx_seq_one_letter_code
_entity_poly.pdbx_strand_id
1 'polypeptide(L)'
;MTYRERLAAAVAARGNLCVGIDPMPSVLDAWGVAHDVRGLETVARGIVEELGEHAAAFKPQSAFFEPFGAAGIAVLERVLADIGQAGALSILDVKRGDIGSSMAGYAQAYLADDAPLASDAITVSPYLGVGSLLPAFELARATSRGIYVLARTSNPDGGHLQTATTPSGASVAQHVLDELTALNVEHDGLLGVVLGATHKDLGCDPSGFNGSILAPGVGAQGATIASLASVFQRALPLVLPTASRQIIGGGRQRLRARLQELLSG
;
A
#
# COMPACT_ATOMS: atom_id res chain seq x y z
N MET A 1 -12.57 -16.48 -1.12
CA MET A 1 -11.80 -15.74 -2.17
C MET A 1 -10.49 -15.26 -1.55
N THR A 2 -9.37 -15.50 -2.21
CA THR A 2 -8.05 -15.00 -1.81
C THR A 2 -7.98 -13.47 -1.95
N TYR A 3 -6.99 -12.83 -1.32
CA TYR A 3 -6.73 -11.40 -1.52
C TYR A 3 -6.54 -11.05 -3.01
N ARG A 4 -5.79 -11.89 -3.73
CA ARG A 4 -5.53 -11.68 -5.17
C ARG A 4 -6.82 -11.66 -5.99
N GLU A 5 -7.73 -12.59 -5.74
CA GLU A 5 -9.04 -12.65 -6.43
C GLU A 5 -9.91 -11.43 -6.07
N ARG A 6 -9.94 -11.03 -4.79
CA ARG A 6 -10.66 -9.84 -4.35
C ARG A 6 -10.09 -8.56 -4.97
N LEU A 7 -8.76 -8.42 -5.04
CA LEU A 7 -8.11 -7.29 -5.68
C LEU A 7 -8.44 -7.23 -7.18
N ALA A 8 -8.34 -8.35 -7.89
CA ALA A 8 -8.68 -8.42 -9.31
C ALA A 8 -10.14 -8.03 -9.56
N ALA A 9 -11.08 -8.50 -8.73
CA ALA A 9 -12.49 -8.14 -8.82
C ALA A 9 -12.73 -6.64 -8.55
N ALA A 10 -12.08 -6.08 -7.53
CA ALA A 10 -12.19 -4.66 -7.20
C ALA A 10 -11.61 -3.77 -8.32
N VAL A 11 -10.46 -4.15 -8.89
CA VAL A 11 -9.86 -3.43 -10.03
C VAL A 11 -10.75 -3.49 -11.26
N ALA A 12 -11.34 -4.65 -11.58
CA ALA A 12 -12.26 -4.78 -12.69
C ALA A 12 -13.53 -3.92 -12.54
N ALA A 13 -14.02 -3.76 -11.32
CA ALA A 13 -15.23 -3.00 -11.03
C ALA A 13 -15.00 -1.47 -10.93
N ARG A 14 -13.84 -1.02 -10.43
CA ARG A 14 -13.62 0.37 -10.00
C ARG A 14 -12.39 1.04 -10.61
N GLY A 15 -11.68 0.35 -11.49
CA GLY A 15 -10.43 0.82 -12.06
C GLY A 15 -9.20 0.50 -11.20
N ASN A 16 -8.04 0.58 -11.84
CA ASN A 16 -6.75 0.18 -11.26
C ASN A 16 -6.08 1.34 -10.55
N LEU A 17 -6.61 1.73 -9.38
CA LEU A 17 -5.99 2.77 -8.54
C LEU A 17 -6.19 2.47 -7.05
N CYS A 18 -5.12 2.66 -6.28
CA CYS A 18 -5.13 2.71 -4.83
C CYS A 18 -5.06 4.17 -4.36
N VAL A 19 -6.05 4.62 -3.61
CA VAL A 19 -6.10 5.98 -3.07
C VAL A 19 -5.46 6.02 -1.68
N GLY A 20 -4.41 6.86 -1.52
CA GLY A 20 -3.77 7.07 -0.22
C GLY A 20 -4.65 7.93 0.70
N ILE A 21 -4.76 7.52 1.97
CA ILE A 21 -5.35 8.30 3.05
C ILE A 21 -4.22 8.79 3.95
N ASP A 22 -3.70 9.97 3.60
CA ASP A 22 -2.55 10.60 4.22
C ASP A 22 -2.98 11.97 4.80
N PRO A 23 -3.68 12.01 5.95
CA PRO A 23 -4.22 13.25 6.54
C PRO A 23 -3.12 14.08 7.21
N MET A 24 -2.13 14.51 6.42
CA MET A 24 -1.06 15.40 6.86
C MET A 24 -1.57 16.82 7.10
N PRO A 25 -0.83 17.68 7.84
CA PRO A 25 -1.25 19.04 8.17
C PRO A 25 -1.77 19.85 6.97
N SER A 26 -1.07 19.82 5.83
CA SER A 26 -1.50 20.54 4.63
C SER A 26 -2.81 20.04 4.01
N VAL A 27 -3.16 18.77 4.26
CA VAL A 27 -4.44 18.20 3.83
C VAL A 27 -5.55 18.65 4.78
N LEU A 28 -5.30 18.67 6.10
CA LEU A 28 -6.23 19.21 7.09
C LEU A 28 -6.54 20.69 6.79
N ASP A 29 -5.51 21.50 6.46
CA ASP A 29 -5.67 22.90 6.05
C ASP A 29 -6.54 23.02 4.79
N ALA A 30 -6.27 22.23 3.76
CA ALA A 30 -7.04 22.23 2.51
C ALA A 30 -8.52 21.82 2.70
N TRP A 31 -8.80 21.05 3.76
CA TRP A 31 -10.16 20.67 4.13
C TRP A 31 -10.81 21.68 5.08
N GLY A 32 -10.08 22.69 5.58
CA GLY A 32 -10.57 23.70 6.51
C GLY A 32 -10.91 23.14 7.89
N VAL A 33 -10.19 22.10 8.34
CA VAL A 33 -10.42 21.45 9.63
C VAL A 33 -9.25 21.68 10.59
N ALA A 34 -9.49 21.53 11.89
CA ALA A 34 -8.45 21.66 12.91
C ALA A 34 -7.44 20.49 12.84
N HIS A 35 -6.20 20.75 13.31
CA HIS A 35 -5.13 19.74 13.43
C HIS A 35 -5.29 18.93 14.73
N ASP A 36 -6.43 18.30 14.89
CA ASP A 36 -6.81 17.48 16.04
C ASP A 36 -7.43 16.15 15.58
N VAL A 37 -7.82 15.31 16.54
CA VAL A 37 -8.43 14.00 16.26
C VAL A 37 -9.73 14.12 15.46
N ARG A 38 -10.50 15.20 15.66
CA ARG A 38 -11.76 15.41 14.91
C ARG A 38 -11.49 15.78 13.46
N GLY A 39 -10.51 16.65 13.22
CA GLY A 39 -10.06 16.98 11.87
C GLY A 39 -9.47 15.76 11.15
N LEU A 40 -8.63 14.98 11.84
CA LEU A 40 -8.12 13.71 11.35
C LEU A 40 -9.28 12.79 10.90
N GLU A 41 -10.26 12.58 11.76
CA GLU A 41 -11.41 11.72 11.48
C GLU A 41 -12.24 12.23 10.30
N THR A 42 -12.54 13.54 10.29
CA THR A 42 -13.31 14.19 9.23
C THR A 42 -12.67 13.98 7.87
N VAL A 43 -11.35 14.15 7.77
CA VAL A 43 -10.62 13.97 6.52
C VAL A 43 -10.56 12.50 6.14
N ALA A 44 -10.11 11.64 7.04
CA ALA A 44 -9.83 10.25 6.70
C ALA A 44 -11.11 9.49 6.30
N ARG A 45 -12.19 9.65 7.06
CA ARG A 45 -13.49 9.02 6.74
C ARG A 45 -14.17 9.69 5.55
N GLY A 46 -14.08 11.03 5.44
CA GLY A 46 -14.64 11.77 4.30
C GLY A 46 -14.02 11.38 2.95
N ILE A 47 -12.74 10.97 2.90
CA ILE A 47 -12.12 10.43 1.69
C ILE A 47 -12.81 9.12 1.28
N VAL A 48 -13.06 8.22 2.23
CA VAL A 48 -13.72 6.93 1.95
C VAL A 48 -15.18 7.15 1.54
N GLU A 49 -15.90 8.04 2.23
CA GLU A 49 -17.30 8.39 1.91
C GLU A 49 -17.44 8.91 0.47
N GLU A 50 -16.51 9.75 0.02
CA GLU A 50 -16.59 10.35 -1.33
C GLU A 50 -16.08 9.43 -2.45
N LEU A 51 -15.10 8.58 -2.16
CA LEU A 51 -14.39 7.80 -3.17
C LEU A 51 -14.60 6.28 -3.07
N GLY A 52 -15.34 5.80 -2.08
CA GLY A 52 -15.48 4.38 -1.78
C GLY A 52 -16.00 3.54 -2.96
N GLU A 53 -16.87 4.09 -3.79
CA GLU A 53 -17.37 3.44 -5.01
C GLU A 53 -16.46 3.61 -6.24
N HIS A 54 -15.42 4.44 -6.14
CA HIS A 54 -14.58 4.86 -7.26
C HIS A 54 -13.12 4.38 -7.18
N ALA A 55 -12.73 3.73 -6.08
CA ALA A 55 -11.38 3.22 -5.90
C ALA A 55 -11.40 1.72 -5.59
N ALA A 56 -10.51 0.95 -6.22
CA ALA A 56 -10.36 -0.48 -5.94
C ALA A 56 -9.83 -0.73 -4.53
N ALA A 57 -8.91 0.11 -4.08
CA ALA A 57 -8.30 0.01 -2.77
C ALA A 57 -8.01 1.39 -2.16
N PHE A 58 -7.98 1.44 -0.83
CA PHE A 58 -7.48 2.56 -0.06
C PHE A 58 -6.25 2.17 0.75
N LYS A 59 -5.32 3.10 0.88
CA LYS A 59 -4.10 2.87 1.65
C LYS A 59 -3.96 3.91 2.78
N PRO A 60 -4.58 3.66 3.95
CA PRO A 60 -4.33 4.49 5.13
C PRO A 60 -2.85 4.41 5.53
N GLN A 61 -2.23 5.59 5.74
CA GLN A 61 -0.85 5.67 6.22
C GLN A 61 -0.85 5.83 7.73
N SER A 62 -0.49 4.77 8.46
CA SER A 62 -0.53 4.69 9.92
C SER A 62 0.19 5.85 10.60
N ALA A 63 1.30 6.31 10.03
CA ALA A 63 2.13 7.41 10.54
C ALA A 63 1.37 8.74 10.74
N PHE A 64 0.22 8.94 10.11
CA PHE A 64 -0.60 10.15 10.32
C PHE A 64 -1.68 9.98 11.39
N PHE A 65 -1.91 8.76 11.86
CA PHE A 65 -2.84 8.45 12.94
C PHE A 65 -2.13 8.30 14.28
N GLU A 66 -0.97 7.68 14.26
CA GLU A 66 -0.15 7.38 15.45
C GLU A 66 0.20 8.61 16.32
N PRO A 67 0.42 9.84 15.78
CA PRO A 67 0.71 11.02 16.61
C PRO A 67 -0.41 11.40 17.56
N PHE A 68 -1.64 10.96 17.31
CA PHE A 68 -2.78 11.20 18.16
C PHE A 68 -3.01 10.10 19.22
N GLY A 69 -2.05 9.18 19.37
CA GLY A 69 -2.11 8.09 20.34
C GLY A 69 -3.33 7.18 20.16
N ALA A 70 -3.90 6.72 21.26
CA ALA A 70 -5.03 5.79 21.22
C ALA A 70 -6.26 6.37 20.47
N ALA A 71 -6.48 7.67 20.55
CA ALA A 71 -7.59 8.32 19.84
C ALA A 71 -7.41 8.30 18.32
N GLY A 72 -6.18 8.49 17.83
CA GLY A 72 -5.87 8.38 16.40
C GLY A 72 -5.98 6.94 15.90
N ILE A 73 -5.54 5.97 16.70
CA ILE A 73 -5.70 4.55 16.37
C ILE A 73 -7.19 4.16 16.30
N ALA A 74 -8.02 4.67 17.19
CA ALA A 74 -9.47 4.46 17.13
C ALA A 74 -10.13 5.10 15.88
N VAL A 75 -9.57 6.21 15.36
CA VAL A 75 -10.00 6.74 14.06
C VAL A 75 -9.58 5.79 12.94
N LEU A 76 -8.36 5.28 12.95
CA LEU A 76 -7.87 4.33 11.94
C LEU A 76 -8.74 3.07 11.87
N GLU A 77 -9.13 2.52 13.02
CA GLU A 77 -10.06 1.38 13.12
C GLU A 77 -11.39 1.68 12.40
N ARG A 78 -11.99 2.86 12.65
CA ARG A 78 -13.22 3.27 11.95
C ARG A 78 -13.04 3.45 10.45
N VAL A 79 -11.90 3.99 10.02
CA VAL A 79 -11.57 4.14 8.59
C VAL A 79 -11.47 2.79 7.90
N LEU A 80 -10.84 1.79 8.51
CA LEU A 80 -10.77 0.43 7.97
C LEU A 80 -12.15 -0.21 7.86
N ALA A 81 -13.01 -0.01 8.86
CA ALA A 81 -14.40 -0.45 8.81
C ALA A 81 -15.21 0.23 7.68
N ASP A 82 -15.05 1.54 7.50
CA ASP A 82 -15.70 2.29 6.42
C ASP A 82 -15.26 1.81 5.04
N ILE A 83 -13.96 1.52 4.84
CA ILE A 83 -13.42 0.96 3.59
C ILE A 83 -14.10 -0.38 3.27
N GLY A 84 -14.18 -1.28 4.26
CA GLY A 84 -14.84 -2.57 4.10
C GLY A 84 -16.33 -2.42 3.77
N GLN A 85 -17.05 -1.50 4.43
CA GLN A 85 -18.47 -1.22 4.16
C GLN A 85 -18.69 -0.64 2.77
N ALA A 86 -17.77 0.15 2.25
CA ALA A 86 -17.78 0.63 0.87
C ALA A 86 -17.48 -0.48 -0.15
N GLY A 87 -17.10 -1.68 0.30
CA GLY A 87 -16.71 -2.80 -0.55
C GLY A 87 -15.40 -2.58 -1.30
N ALA A 88 -14.56 -1.66 -0.84
CA ALA A 88 -13.20 -1.46 -1.31
C ALA A 88 -12.22 -2.28 -0.47
N LEU A 89 -10.96 -2.41 -0.92
CA LEU A 89 -9.93 -3.11 -0.17
C LEU A 89 -9.07 -2.12 0.64
N SER A 90 -8.68 -2.55 1.83
CA SER A 90 -7.74 -1.80 2.67
C SER A 90 -6.32 -2.35 2.54
N ILE A 91 -5.35 -1.46 2.29
CA ILE A 91 -3.92 -1.75 2.35
C ILE A 91 -3.34 -0.87 3.46
N LEU A 92 -3.19 -1.39 4.67
CA LEU A 92 -2.70 -0.59 5.78
C LEU A 92 -1.18 -0.42 5.70
N ASP A 93 -0.75 0.83 5.53
CA ASP A 93 0.66 1.18 5.32
C ASP A 93 1.38 1.37 6.67
N VAL A 94 1.84 0.27 7.26
CA VAL A 94 2.48 0.21 8.58
C VAL A 94 3.98 -0.06 8.54
N LYS A 95 4.49 -0.59 7.44
CA LYS A 95 5.91 -0.92 7.22
C LYS A 95 6.57 -1.64 8.41
N ARG A 96 5.83 -2.58 9.02
CA ARG A 96 6.36 -3.38 10.15
C ARG A 96 7.39 -4.38 9.64
N GLY A 97 8.32 -4.75 10.54
CA GLY A 97 9.33 -5.78 10.27
C GLY A 97 10.04 -6.08 11.57
N ASP A 98 10.08 -7.37 11.94
CA ASP A 98 10.73 -7.88 13.14
C ASP A 98 11.00 -9.37 12.96
N ILE A 99 11.50 -10.03 14.00
CA ILE A 99 11.80 -11.47 14.03
C ILE A 99 10.87 -12.21 15.00
N GLY A 100 10.64 -13.48 14.74
CA GLY A 100 10.00 -14.42 15.67
C GLY A 100 8.68 -13.93 16.26
N SER A 101 8.57 -13.95 17.59
CA SER A 101 7.34 -13.60 18.32
C SER A 101 6.92 -12.13 18.15
N SER A 102 7.86 -11.20 17.97
CA SER A 102 7.53 -9.79 17.68
C SER A 102 6.85 -9.65 16.33
N MET A 103 7.37 -10.31 15.29
CA MET A 103 6.71 -10.31 13.97
C MET A 103 5.34 -11.00 14.03
N ALA A 104 5.20 -12.08 14.77
CA ALA A 104 3.91 -12.74 14.99
C ALA A 104 2.91 -11.81 15.71
N GLY A 105 3.35 -11.01 16.68
CA GLY A 105 2.52 -10.00 17.34
C GLY A 105 2.03 -8.92 16.37
N TYR A 106 2.90 -8.41 15.49
CA TYR A 106 2.47 -7.49 14.42
C TYR A 106 1.49 -8.16 13.44
N ALA A 107 1.75 -9.40 13.05
CA ALA A 107 0.84 -10.14 12.18
C ALA A 107 -0.56 -10.27 12.80
N GLN A 108 -0.64 -10.65 14.08
CA GLN A 108 -1.92 -10.72 14.81
C GLN A 108 -2.67 -9.39 14.80
N ALA A 109 -1.97 -8.27 15.03
CA ALA A 109 -2.60 -6.95 15.12
C ALA A 109 -3.28 -6.50 13.81
N TYR A 110 -2.78 -6.95 12.65
CA TYR A 110 -3.23 -6.42 11.35
C TYR A 110 -3.84 -7.47 10.41
N LEU A 111 -3.59 -8.77 10.64
CA LEU A 111 -3.99 -9.84 9.72
C LEU A 111 -4.93 -10.86 10.36
N ALA A 112 -5.11 -10.89 11.68
CA ALA A 112 -6.11 -11.75 12.31
C ALA A 112 -7.53 -11.21 12.04
N ASP A 113 -8.50 -12.12 11.90
CA ASP A 113 -9.86 -11.74 11.52
C ASP A 113 -10.60 -10.93 12.59
N ASP A 114 -10.25 -11.15 13.86
CA ASP A 114 -10.82 -10.48 15.03
C ASP A 114 -10.02 -9.27 15.52
N ALA A 115 -8.92 -8.92 14.83
CA ALA A 115 -8.11 -7.78 15.23
C ALA A 115 -8.80 -6.45 14.90
N PRO A 116 -8.80 -5.46 15.82
CA PRO A 116 -9.39 -4.15 15.57
C PRO A 116 -8.83 -3.42 14.34
N LEU A 117 -7.55 -3.67 14.02
CA LEU A 117 -6.88 -3.09 12.85
C LEU A 117 -6.76 -4.08 11.69
N ALA A 118 -7.59 -5.14 11.66
CA ALA A 118 -7.59 -6.11 10.58
C ALA A 118 -7.78 -5.42 9.22
N SER A 119 -6.87 -5.69 8.28
CA SER A 119 -6.81 -5.07 6.97
C SER A 119 -6.73 -6.12 5.88
N ASP A 120 -7.19 -5.83 4.66
CA ASP A 120 -7.07 -6.78 3.54
C ASP A 120 -5.63 -7.05 3.14
N ALA A 121 -4.76 -6.06 3.31
CA ALA A 121 -3.31 -6.22 3.17
C ALA A 121 -2.55 -5.23 4.05
N ILE A 122 -1.26 -5.51 4.30
CA ILE A 122 -0.34 -4.61 5.01
C ILE A 122 0.97 -4.44 4.24
N THR A 123 1.70 -3.35 4.54
CA THR A 123 3.09 -3.21 4.10
C THR A 123 4.06 -3.68 5.19
N VAL A 124 5.15 -4.34 4.78
CA VAL A 124 6.20 -4.83 5.69
C VAL A 124 7.59 -4.53 5.16
N SER A 125 8.56 -4.36 6.06
CA SER A 125 9.95 -4.08 5.73
C SER A 125 10.82 -5.33 5.88
N PRO A 126 11.56 -5.75 4.83
CA PRO A 126 12.40 -6.94 4.87
C PRO A 126 13.83 -6.64 5.37
N TYR A 127 14.06 -5.53 6.07
CA TYR A 127 15.41 -5.13 6.49
C TYR A 127 16.13 -6.21 7.33
N LEU A 128 15.38 -7.03 8.05
CA LEU A 128 15.88 -8.17 8.84
C LEU A 128 15.91 -9.51 8.06
N GLY A 129 15.78 -9.43 6.72
CA GLY A 129 15.64 -10.57 5.83
C GLY A 129 14.19 -10.95 5.56
N VAL A 130 13.90 -11.42 4.34
CA VAL A 130 12.54 -11.84 3.95
C VAL A 130 12.04 -12.99 4.83
N GLY A 131 12.90 -13.95 5.19
CA GLY A 131 12.56 -15.06 6.08
C GLY A 131 12.10 -14.65 7.48
N SER A 132 12.48 -13.45 7.96
CA SER A 132 11.99 -12.92 9.24
C SER A 132 10.49 -12.61 9.23
N LEU A 133 9.90 -12.43 8.05
CA LEU A 133 8.49 -12.09 7.84
C LEU A 133 7.58 -13.32 7.75
N LEU A 134 8.12 -14.54 7.79
CA LEU A 134 7.34 -15.79 7.68
C LEU A 134 6.12 -15.86 8.62
N PRO A 135 6.18 -15.41 9.89
CA PRO A 135 4.99 -15.41 10.74
C PRO A 135 3.81 -14.59 10.17
N ALA A 136 4.11 -13.50 9.47
CA ALA A 136 3.08 -12.70 8.80
C ALA A 136 2.59 -13.36 7.50
N PHE A 137 3.48 -13.99 6.73
CA PHE A 137 3.11 -14.71 5.50
C PHE A 137 2.17 -15.88 5.79
N GLU A 138 2.47 -16.68 6.82
CA GLU A 138 1.62 -17.79 7.24
C GLU A 138 0.24 -17.33 7.70
N LEU A 139 0.16 -16.26 8.50
CA LEU A 139 -1.13 -15.73 8.95
C LEU A 139 -1.91 -15.11 7.78
N ALA A 140 -1.25 -14.36 6.90
CA ALA A 140 -1.88 -13.81 5.69
C ALA A 140 -2.49 -14.92 4.81
N ARG A 141 -1.78 -16.05 4.65
CA ARG A 141 -2.31 -17.23 3.95
C ARG A 141 -3.53 -17.81 4.65
N ALA A 142 -3.45 -18.00 5.95
CA ALA A 142 -4.54 -18.58 6.75
C ALA A 142 -5.82 -17.72 6.72
N THR A 143 -5.69 -16.38 6.66
CA THR A 143 -6.80 -15.42 6.65
C THR A 143 -7.13 -14.89 5.25
N SER A 144 -6.46 -15.40 4.21
CA SER A 144 -6.64 -14.94 2.81
C SER A 144 -6.39 -13.45 2.62
N ARG A 145 -5.43 -12.86 3.36
CA ARG A 145 -5.01 -11.46 3.29
C ARG A 145 -3.73 -11.30 2.49
N GLY A 146 -3.42 -10.09 2.06
CA GLY A 146 -2.23 -9.77 1.28
C GLY A 146 -1.12 -9.14 2.13
N ILE A 147 0.10 -9.21 1.60
CA ILE A 147 1.26 -8.51 2.16
C ILE A 147 2.01 -7.82 1.02
N TYR A 148 2.47 -6.60 1.23
CA TYR A 148 3.36 -5.88 0.34
C TYR A 148 4.70 -5.65 1.02
N VAL A 149 5.72 -6.32 0.52
CA VAL A 149 7.10 -6.21 1.03
C VAL A 149 7.82 -5.06 0.33
N LEU A 150 8.49 -4.20 1.09
CA LEU A 150 9.29 -3.11 0.52
C LEU A 150 10.50 -3.69 -0.21
N ALA A 151 10.70 -3.36 -1.50
CA ALA A 151 11.88 -3.73 -2.25
C ALA A 151 12.58 -2.50 -2.86
N ARG A 152 11.84 -1.68 -3.62
CA ARG A 152 12.36 -0.43 -4.20
C ARG A 152 11.39 0.70 -3.93
N THR A 153 11.66 1.49 -2.91
CA THR A 153 10.79 2.59 -2.48
C THR A 153 10.98 3.85 -3.33
N SER A 154 9.97 4.72 -3.40
CA SER A 154 9.96 5.90 -4.28
C SER A 154 10.89 7.04 -3.85
N ASN A 155 11.43 7.01 -2.62
CA ASN A 155 12.34 8.03 -2.12
C ASN A 155 13.79 7.82 -2.63
N PRO A 156 14.54 8.87 -2.93
CA PRO A 156 15.89 8.75 -3.48
C PRO A 156 16.88 8.10 -2.50
N ASP A 157 16.76 8.37 -1.20
CA ASP A 157 17.70 7.87 -0.17
C ASP A 157 17.73 6.33 -0.09
N GLY A 158 16.62 5.66 -0.40
CA GLY A 158 16.53 4.21 -0.43
C GLY A 158 17.45 3.54 -1.45
N GLY A 159 17.90 4.31 -2.45
CA GLY A 159 18.72 3.79 -3.54
C GLY A 159 20.01 3.12 -3.07
N HIS A 160 20.74 3.75 -2.15
CA HIS A 160 22.03 3.22 -1.66
C HIS A 160 21.92 1.82 -1.04
N LEU A 161 20.82 1.52 -0.37
CA LEU A 161 20.57 0.21 0.22
C LEU A 161 19.94 -0.75 -0.80
N GLN A 162 18.89 -0.30 -1.49
CA GLN A 162 18.01 -1.17 -2.27
C GLN A 162 18.64 -1.61 -3.60
N THR A 163 19.58 -0.81 -4.15
CA THR A 163 20.35 -1.19 -5.35
C THR A 163 21.76 -1.68 -5.04
N ALA A 164 22.14 -1.82 -3.76
CA ALA A 164 23.40 -2.43 -3.37
C ALA A 164 23.46 -3.88 -3.86
N THR A 165 24.67 -4.33 -4.26
CA THR A 165 24.87 -5.67 -4.79
C THR A 165 25.02 -6.69 -3.67
N THR A 166 24.24 -7.74 -3.72
CA THR A 166 24.35 -8.90 -2.83
C THR A 166 25.49 -9.82 -3.24
N PRO A 167 25.91 -10.80 -2.42
CA PRO A 167 26.93 -11.77 -2.79
C PRO A 167 26.59 -12.59 -4.04
N SER A 168 25.31 -12.74 -4.42
CA SER A 168 24.87 -13.39 -5.65
C SER A 168 25.05 -12.54 -6.92
N GLY A 169 25.42 -11.25 -6.77
CA GLY A 169 25.52 -10.30 -7.87
C GLY A 169 24.23 -9.57 -8.22
N ALA A 170 23.10 -9.95 -7.64
CA ALA A 170 21.82 -9.25 -7.79
C ALA A 170 21.74 -8.02 -6.89
N SER A 171 20.89 -7.05 -7.22
CA SER A 171 20.56 -5.97 -6.27
C SER A 171 19.77 -6.50 -5.06
N VAL A 172 19.79 -5.77 -3.96
CA VAL A 172 18.94 -6.10 -2.79
C VAL A 172 17.47 -6.14 -3.19
N ALA A 173 17.00 -5.18 -4.01
CA ALA A 173 15.62 -5.18 -4.52
C ALA A 173 15.30 -6.43 -5.35
N GLN A 174 16.23 -6.86 -6.23
CA GLN A 174 16.04 -8.09 -7.01
C GLN A 174 16.00 -9.33 -6.11
N HIS A 175 16.90 -9.40 -5.14
CA HIS A 175 16.93 -10.50 -4.20
C HIS A 175 15.60 -10.66 -3.44
N VAL A 176 15.01 -9.53 -2.98
CA VAL A 176 13.67 -9.54 -2.36
C VAL A 176 12.60 -10.04 -3.34
N LEU A 177 12.63 -9.58 -4.60
CA LEU A 177 11.70 -10.05 -5.63
C LEU A 177 11.81 -11.56 -5.86
N ASP A 178 13.02 -12.07 -5.99
CA ASP A 178 13.27 -13.48 -6.28
C ASP A 178 12.78 -14.38 -5.13
N GLU A 179 13.06 -14.02 -3.88
CA GLU A 179 12.58 -14.75 -2.71
C GLU A 179 11.04 -14.74 -2.63
N LEU A 180 10.40 -13.59 -2.85
CA LEU A 180 8.93 -13.49 -2.85
C LEU A 180 8.31 -14.27 -4.00
N THR A 181 8.93 -14.27 -5.18
CA THR A 181 8.47 -15.05 -6.33
C THR A 181 8.47 -16.55 -6.02
N ALA A 182 9.53 -17.03 -5.38
CA ALA A 182 9.63 -18.44 -4.98
C ALA A 182 8.56 -18.77 -3.91
N LEU A 183 8.41 -17.94 -2.88
CA LEU A 183 7.43 -18.15 -1.81
C LEU A 183 5.97 -18.09 -2.31
N ASN A 184 5.67 -17.27 -3.31
CA ASN A 184 4.33 -17.14 -3.87
C ASN A 184 3.81 -18.41 -4.56
N VAL A 185 4.67 -19.38 -4.86
CA VAL A 185 4.24 -20.70 -5.35
C VAL A 185 3.36 -21.41 -4.30
N GLU A 186 3.69 -21.23 -3.01
CA GLU A 186 2.97 -21.83 -1.88
C GLU A 186 1.95 -20.88 -1.24
N HIS A 187 2.02 -19.57 -1.55
CA HIS A 187 1.17 -18.52 -0.99
C HIS A 187 0.15 -17.96 -1.99
N ASP A 188 -0.16 -18.65 -3.09
CA ASP A 188 -1.20 -18.28 -4.07
C ASP A 188 -1.09 -16.84 -4.61
N GLY A 189 0.13 -16.27 -4.65
CA GLY A 189 0.37 -14.90 -5.10
C GLY A 189 -0.13 -13.83 -4.13
N LEU A 190 -0.28 -14.12 -2.84
CA LEU A 190 -0.68 -13.18 -1.79
C LEU A 190 0.44 -12.20 -1.41
N LEU A 191 1.70 -12.58 -1.68
CA LEU A 191 2.86 -11.76 -1.38
C LEU A 191 3.11 -10.80 -2.54
N GLY A 192 2.78 -9.55 -2.33
CA GLY A 192 3.07 -8.44 -3.23
C GLY A 192 4.39 -7.77 -2.88
N VAL A 193 4.77 -6.81 -3.70
CA VAL A 193 5.98 -6.01 -3.52
C VAL A 193 5.70 -4.53 -3.71
N VAL A 194 6.45 -3.67 -3.00
CA VAL A 194 6.42 -2.22 -3.23
C VAL A 194 7.57 -1.84 -4.14
N LEU A 195 7.23 -1.32 -5.34
CA LEU A 195 8.18 -0.76 -6.31
C LEU A 195 7.74 0.66 -6.69
N GLY A 196 8.56 1.65 -6.35
CA GLY A 196 8.25 3.07 -6.60
C GLY A 196 8.16 3.40 -8.09
N ALA A 197 7.10 4.08 -8.49
CA ALA A 197 6.84 4.50 -9.87
C ALA A 197 7.73 5.67 -10.34
N THR A 198 8.49 6.30 -9.45
CA THR A 198 9.30 7.50 -9.73
C THR A 198 10.64 7.21 -10.37
N HIS A 199 11.06 5.97 -10.40
CA HIS A 199 12.37 5.57 -10.92
C HIS A 199 12.28 5.27 -12.42
N LYS A 200 13.23 5.82 -13.20
CA LYS A 200 13.42 5.44 -14.62
C LYS A 200 13.99 4.03 -14.73
N ASP A 201 14.83 3.66 -13.78
CA ASP A 201 15.40 2.33 -13.61
C ASP A 201 15.10 1.86 -12.18
N LEU A 202 14.40 0.75 -12.05
CA LEU A 202 14.06 0.15 -10.77
C LEU A 202 15.28 -0.47 -10.07
N GLY A 203 16.35 -0.79 -10.85
CA GLY A 203 17.48 -1.56 -10.34
C GLY A 203 17.13 -3.02 -10.04
N CYS A 204 15.97 -3.49 -10.53
CA CYS A 204 15.50 -4.87 -10.48
C CYS A 204 14.56 -5.13 -11.67
N ASP A 205 14.40 -6.39 -12.05
CA ASP A 205 13.48 -6.82 -13.11
C ASP A 205 12.24 -7.51 -12.53
N PRO A 206 11.06 -6.86 -12.53
CA PRO A 206 9.83 -7.45 -12.04
C PRO A 206 9.10 -8.33 -13.07
N SER A 207 9.65 -8.57 -14.27
CA SER A 207 8.95 -9.25 -15.37
C SER A 207 8.56 -10.71 -15.06
N GLY A 208 9.29 -11.37 -14.15
CA GLY A 208 9.01 -12.71 -13.66
C GLY A 208 8.23 -12.77 -12.36
N PHE A 209 7.87 -11.64 -11.78
CA PHE A 209 7.14 -11.60 -10.52
C PHE A 209 5.70 -12.11 -10.67
N ASN A 210 5.20 -12.84 -9.67
CA ASN A 210 3.90 -13.53 -9.71
C ASN A 210 2.89 -13.05 -8.66
N GLY A 211 3.19 -11.92 -7.99
CA GLY A 211 2.29 -11.21 -7.04
C GLY A 211 1.88 -9.84 -7.55
N SER A 212 1.13 -9.08 -6.74
CA SER A 212 0.76 -7.68 -7.03
C SER A 212 1.92 -6.72 -6.74
N ILE A 213 2.04 -5.65 -7.53
CA ILE A 213 3.04 -4.59 -7.35
C ILE A 213 2.33 -3.32 -6.89
N LEU A 214 2.53 -2.92 -5.65
CA LEU A 214 2.08 -1.62 -5.15
C LEU A 214 3.08 -0.55 -5.61
N ALA A 215 2.63 0.40 -6.43
CA ALA A 215 3.50 1.39 -7.07
C ALA A 215 3.21 2.81 -6.54
N PRO A 216 3.82 3.23 -5.41
CA PRO A 216 3.71 4.59 -4.92
C PRO A 216 4.49 5.58 -5.79
N GLY A 217 4.05 6.86 -5.76
CA GLY A 217 4.74 7.96 -6.43
C GLY A 217 3.99 8.55 -7.62
N VAL A 218 2.81 8.02 -7.93
CA VAL A 218 1.96 8.58 -8.99
C VAL A 218 1.40 9.94 -8.54
N GLY A 219 1.43 10.90 -9.43
CA GLY A 219 0.96 12.27 -9.20
C GLY A 219 1.98 13.16 -8.52
N ALA A 220 1.80 13.49 -7.25
CA ALA A 220 2.58 14.48 -6.52
C ALA A 220 4.10 14.21 -6.43
N GLN A 221 4.56 13.00 -6.71
CA GLN A 221 5.99 12.66 -6.78
C GLN A 221 6.53 12.61 -8.23
N GLY A 222 5.70 12.93 -9.22
CA GLY A 222 6.13 13.13 -10.60
C GLY A 222 5.90 11.95 -11.55
N ALA A 223 5.55 10.75 -11.06
CA ALA A 223 5.12 9.68 -11.95
C ALA A 223 3.69 9.93 -12.46
N THR A 224 3.40 9.52 -13.70
CA THR A 224 2.05 9.57 -14.29
C THR A 224 1.56 8.14 -14.57
N ILE A 225 0.25 7.98 -14.75
CA ILE A 225 -0.31 6.68 -15.16
C ILE A 225 0.33 6.22 -16.48
N ALA A 226 0.50 7.15 -17.44
CA ALA A 226 1.14 6.87 -18.73
C ALA A 226 2.60 6.39 -18.58
N SER A 227 3.35 6.94 -17.60
CA SER A 227 4.75 6.57 -17.39
C SER A 227 4.95 5.15 -16.86
N LEU A 228 3.93 4.54 -16.25
CA LEU A 228 4.00 3.19 -15.67
C LEU A 228 4.36 2.12 -16.71
N ALA A 229 3.86 2.27 -17.94
CA ALA A 229 4.14 1.34 -19.02
C ALA A 229 5.65 1.25 -19.34
N SER A 230 6.35 2.39 -19.29
CA SER A 230 7.80 2.42 -19.53
C SER A 230 8.61 1.88 -18.35
N VAL A 231 8.14 2.09 -17.11
CA VAL A 231 8.82 1.64 -15.89
C VAL A 231 8.64 0.14 -15.66
N PHE A 232 7.41 -0.36 -15.76
CA PHE A 232 7.06 -1.74 -15.39
C PHE A 232 6.97 -2.70 -16.57
N GLN A 233 6.92 -2.21 -17.81
CA GLN A 233 6.95 -3.01 -19.04
C GLN A 233 6.03 -4.25 -18.97
N ARG A 234 6.59 -5.46 -19.01
CA ARG A 234 5.82 -6.73 -18.95
C ARG A 234 5.11 -6.95 -17.62
N ALA A 235 5.59 -6.33 -16.53
CA ALA A 235 4.95 -6.41 -15.21
C ALA A 235 3.78 -5.42 -15.03
N LEU A 236 3.50 -4.53 -15.99
CA LEU A 236 2.43 -3.55 -15.91
C LEU A 236 1.06 -4.13 -15.49
N PRO A 237 0.62 -5.30 -15.95
CA PRO A 237 -0.66 -5.89 -15.51
C PRO A 237 -0.74 -6.24 -14.01
N LEU A 238 0.40 -6.33 -13.32
CA LEU A 238 0.48 -6.61 -11.89
C LEU A 238 0.48 -5.34 -11.03
N VAL A 239 0.61 -4.18 -11.67
CA VAL A 239 0.82 -2.90 -10.98
C VAL A 239 -0.50 -2.34 -10.46
N LEU A 240 -0.53 -2.03 -9.17
CA LEU A 240 -1.55 -1.22 -8.51
C LEU A 240 -0.96 0.17 -8.23
N PRO A 241 -1.22 1.17 -9.10
CA PRO A 241 -0.74 2.54 -8.90
C PRO A 241 -1.30 3.12 -7.61
N THR A 242 -0.48 3.89 -6.89
CA THR A 242 -0.94 4.54 -5.66
C THR A 242 -0.72 6.04 -5.74
N ALA A 243 -1.80 6.80 -5.55
CA ALA A 243 -1.78 8.26 -5.49
C ALA A 243 -2.49 8.76 -4.22
N SER A 244 -1.95 9.82 -3.63
CA SER A 244 -2.50 10.45 -2.42
C SER A 244 -2.65 11.95 -2.60
N ARG A 245 -1.64 12.75 -2.31
CA ARG A 245 -1.68 14.22 -2.27
C ARG A 245 -2.34 14.86 -3.49
N GLN A 246 -2.14 14.32 -4.68
CA GLN A 246 -2.76 14.82 -5.89
C GLN A 246 -4.29 14.70 -5.85
N ILE A 247 -4.82 13.70 -5.19
CA ILE A 247 -6.26 13.48 -5.04
C ILE A 247 -6.79 14.26 -3.84
N ILE A 248 -6.23 14.02 -2.63
CA ILE A 248 -6.80 14.47 -1.37
C ILE A 248 -6.45 15.92 -0.98
N GLY A 249 -5.38 16.48 -1.56
CA GLY A 249 -4.85 17.81 -1.21
C GLY A 249 -5.65 19.00 -1.74
N GLY A 250 -6.80 18.78 -2.38
CA GLY A 250 -7.66 19.86 -2.90
C GLY A 250 -8.93 20.13 -2.07
N GLY A 251 -9.05 19.50 -0.91
CA GLY A 251 -10.25 19.54 -0.08
C GLY A 251 -11.36 18.60 -0.58
N ARG A 252 -12.38 18.40 0.26
CA ARG A 252 -13.44 17.40 0.04
C ARG A 252 -14.15 17.55 -1.31
N GLN A 253 -14.53 18.77 -1.68
CA GLN A 253 -15.31 19.05 -2.89
C GLN A 253 -14.55 18.72 -4.20
N ARG A 254 -13.23 18.60 -4.16
CA ARG A 254 -12.40 18.35 -5.34
C ARG A 254 -12.00 16.89 -5.51
N LEU A 255 -12.32 16.00 -4.57
CA LEU A 255 -11.84 14.61 -4.55
C LEU A 255 -12.16 13.87 -5.85
N ARG A 256 -13.43 13.82 -6.25
CA ARG A 256 -13.88 13.08 -7.46
C ARG A 256 -13.29 13.67 -8.74
N ALA A 257 -13.26 15.00 -8.86
CA ALA A 257 -12.68 15.66 -10.02
C ALA A 257 -11.19 15.35 -10.16
N ARG A 258 -10.43 15.42 -9.06
CA ARG A 258 -8.99 15.14 -9.05
C ARG A 258 -8.66 13.66 -9.28
N LEU A 259 -9.51 12.76 -8.82
CA LEU A 259 -9.41 11.34 -9.14
C LEU A 259 -9.58 11.13 -10.65
N GLN A 260 -10.60 11.73 -11.27
CA GLN A 260 -10.84 11.62 -12.71
C GLN A 260 -9.72 12.28 -13.55
N GLU A 261 -9.24 13.46 -13.14
CA GLU A 261 -8.09 14.12 -13.76
C GLU A 261 -6.85 13.20 -13.78
N LEU A 262 -6.59 12.51 -12.67
CA LEU A 262 -5.45 11.57 -12.57
C LEU A 262 -5.60 10.36 -13.50
N LEU A 263 -6.82 9.82 -13.62
CA LEU A 263 -7.09 8.65 -14.46
C LEU A 263 -7.12 8.97 -15.96
N SER A 264 -7.33 10.25 -16.34
CA SER A 264 -7.42 10.69 -17.73
C SER A 264 -6.08 11.14 -18.32
N GLY A 265 -5.06 11.38 -17.50
CA GLY A 265 -3.73 11.86 -17.91
C GLY A 265 -2.67 10.81 -17.77
#